data_fb7548ce686cb0efacd4663d576059ac
#
_entry.id   fb7548ce686cb0efacd4663d576059ac
#
_cell.length_a   1.000
_cell.length_b   1.000
_cell.length_c   1.000
_cell.angle_alpha   90.00
_cell.angle_beta   90.00
_cell.angle_gamma   90.00
#
_symmetry.space_group_name_H-M   'P 1'
#
loop_
_entity.id
_entity.type
_entity.pdbx_description
1 polymer ?
#
loop_
_entity_poly.entity_id
_entity_poly.type
_entity_poly.pdbx_seq_one_letter_code
_entity_poly.pdbx_strand_id
1 'polypeptide(L)'
;IKFKKTGIITHSSGNFAHALAKAAYDLKIPCYIVMPSDTDNFKKHSVYAYTKNIFMCDSNLLSRETTTKTIAKKNNLYFIHPSNNLDVILGNSTCALELLNDYSDLQYIFSPIGGGGLIAGTSLAAKNFFKSCNIIGVEPQNVDDAYRSVKSGKIETNLTTNTIADGLRTNLGSINFPIIQEFVEEILLVTENEILSSLKLIIEKLKIVVEPSSAVVLAALIKNKKRFRNKKIGLIMCGGNVDIQSLKF
;
A
#
# COMPACT_ATOMS: atom_id res chain seq x y z
N ILE A 1 -18.68 -18.78 -1.74
CA ILE A 1 -17.29 -18.26 -1.79
C ILE A 1 -16.36 -19.46 -1.72
N LYS A 2 -15.43 -19.59 -2.69
CA LYS A 2 -14.51 -20.73 -2.89
C LYS A 2 -13.70 -21.13 -1.64
N PHE A 3 -13.41 -20.16 -0.76
CA PHE A 3 -12.49 -20.34 0.38
C PHE A 3 -13.18 -20.50 1.76
N LYS A 4 -14.49 -20.54 1.83
CA LYS A 4 -15.22 -20.65 3.11
C LYS A 4 -14.85 -21.88 3.94
N LYS A 5 -14.48 -22.98 3.29
CA LYS A 5 -14.18 -24.25 3.98
C LYS A 5 -12.68 -24.42 4.29
N THR A 6 -11.79 -23.84 3.50
CA THR A 6 -10.34 -24.07 3.62
C THR A 6 -9.63 -22.95 4.38
N GLY A 7 -10.12 -21.72 4.30
CA GLY A 7 -9.47 -20.56 4.89
C GLY A 7 -8.43 -19.92 3.97
N ILE A 8 -7.93 -18.76 4.43
CA ILE A 8 -6.97 -17.93 3.70
C ILE A 8 -5.76 -17.61 4.56
N ILE A 9 -4.62 -17.34 3.90
CA ILE A 9 -3.39 -16.91 4.56
C ILE A 9 -2.73 -15.79 3.78
N THR A 10 -2.09 -14.85 4.50
CA THR A 10 -1.20 -13.85 3.92
C THR A 10 0.01 -13.60 4.80
N HIS A 11 1.04 -12.98 4.22
CA HIS A 11 2.15 -12.39 4.98
C HIS A 11 2.08 -10.86 4.89
N SER A 12 1.66 -10.24 5.94
CA SER A 12 1.63 -8.77 6.03
C SER A 12 1.55 -8.34 7.49
N SER A 13 2.22 -7.25 7.83
CA SER A 13 2.16 -6.62 9.16
C SER A 13 1.44 -5.27 9.15
N GLY A 14 0.98 -4.80 7.98
CA GLY A 14 0.38 -3.48 7.80
C GLY A 14 -1.13 -3.52 7.49
N ASN A 15 -1.57 -2.51 6.76
CA ASN A 15 -2.98 -2.28 6.42
C ASN A 15 -3.64 -3.47 5.71
N PHE A 16 -2.91 -4.19 4.85
CA PHE A 16 -3.46 -5.37 4.19
C PHE A 16 -3.80 -6.50 5.17
N ALA A 17 -2.93 -6.77 6.16
CA ALA A 17 -3.22 -7.79 7.17
C ALA A 17 -4.49 -7.46 7.95
N HIS A 18 -4.63 -6.20 8.37
CA HIS A 18 -5.81 -5.72 9.08
C HIS A 18 -7.09 -5.83 8.21
N ALA A 19 -7.05 -5.32 6.99
CA ALA A 19 -8.20 -5.35 6.08
C ALA A 19 -8.62 -6.79 5.73
N LEU A 20 -7.65 -7.67 5.44
CA LEU A 20 -7.94 -9.08 5.14
C LEU A 20 -8.52 -9.80 6.35
N ALA A 21 -7.96 -9.60 7.54
CA ALA A 21 -8.45 -10.23 8.77
C ALA A 21 -9.88 -9.77 9.09
N LYS A 22 -10.16 -8.46 8.95
CA LYS A 22 -11.53 -7.93 9.15
C LYS A 22 -12.51 -8.50 8.11
N ALA A 23 -12.18 -8.46 6.83
CA ALA A 23 -13.04 -8.99 5.78
C ALA A 23 -13.32 -10.50 5.97
N ALA A 24 -12.30 -11.27 6.35
CA ALA A 24 -12.45 -12.69 6.65
C ALA A 24 -13.34 -12.93 7.88
N TYR A 25 -13.18 -12.12 8.93
CA TYR A 25 -14.03 -12.17 10.12
C TYR A 25 -15.50 -11.93 9.77
N ASP A 26 -15.81 -10.87 9.02
CA ASP A 26 -17.17 -10.52 8.59
C ASP A 26 -17.79 -11.63 7.71
N LEU A 27 -16.97 -12.25 6.86
CA LEU A 27 -17.38 -13.34 5.96
C LEU A 27 -17.33 -14.74 6.61
N LYS A 28 -16.90 -14.82 7.88
CA LYS A 28 -16.72 -16.08 8.63
C LYS A 28 -15.79 -17.08 7.91
N ILE A 29 -14.68 -16.56 7.39
CA ILE A 29 -13.63 -17.33 6.72
C ILE A 29 -12.44 -17.44 7.68
N PRO A 30 -11.87 -18.64 7.92
CA PRO A 30 -10.64 -18.80 8.71
C PRO A 30 -9.50 -17.98 8.06
N CYS A 31 -8.90 -17.07 8.83
CA CYS A 31 -7.83 -16.19 8.34
C CYS A 31 -6.56 -16.40 9.17
N TYR A 32 -5.44 -16.59 8.46
CA TYR A 32 -4.12 -16.81 9.01
C TYR A 32 -3.19 -15.68 8.56
N ILE A 33 -2.45 -15.09 9.48
CA ILE A 33 -1.56 -13.96 9.18
C ILE A 33 -0.14 -14.33 9.64
N VAL A 34 0.84 -14.15 8.75
CA VAL A 34 2.27 -14.26 9.08
C VAL A 34 2.86 -12.86 9.18
N MET A 35 3.48 -12.56 10.32
CA MET A 35 4.09 -11.25 10.61
C MET A 35 5.54 -11.40 11.05
N PRO A 36 6.44 -10.45 10.73
CA PRO A 36 7.74 -10.36 11.36
C PRO A 36 7.63 -10.21 12.89
N SER A 37 8.56 -10.81 13.61
CA SER A 37 8.59 -10.78 15.08
C SER A 37 8.77 -9.38 15.65
N ASP A 38 9.48 -8.51 14.93
CA ASP A 38 9.70 -7.09 15.23
C ASP A 38 8.53 -6.16 14.81
N THR A 39 7.42 -6.73 14.31
CA THR A 39 6.22 -5.93 14.03
C THR A 39 5.75 -5.22 15.29
N ASP A 40 5.41 -3.95 15.16
CA ASP A 40 4.89 -3.11 16.23
C ASP A 40 3.68 -3.76 16.92
N ASN A 41 3.62 -3.68 18.25
CA ASN A 41 2.54 -4.24 19.04
C ASN A 41 1.18 -3.62 18.70
N PHE A 42 1.14 -2.32 18.35
CA PHE A 42 -0.07 -1.65 17.90
C PHE A 42 -0.65 -2.36 16.66
N LYS A 43 0.18 -2.67 15.66
CA LYS A 43 -0.22 -3.38 14.44
C LYS A 43 -0.64 -4.83 14.73
N LYS A 44 0.07 -5.53 15.63
CA LYS A 44 -0.33 -6.87 16.08
C LYS A 44 -1.72 -6.84 16.72
N HIS A 45 -1.97 -5.92 17.64
CA HIS A 45 -3.26 -5.80 18.34
C HIS A 45 -4.41 -5.49 17.38
N SER A 46 -4.20 -4.65 16.37
CA SER A 46 -5.23 -4.34 15.38
C SER A 46 -5.72 -5.57 14.60
N VAL A 47 -4.83 -6.53 14.34
CA VAL A 47 -5.17 -7.80 13.67
C VAL A 47 -5.76 -8.82 14.65
N TYR A 48 -5.26 -8.86 15.91
CA TYR A 48 -5.78 -9.75 16.95
C TYR A 48 -7.27 -9.55 17.24
N ALA A 49 -7.82 -8.39 16.94
CA ALA A 49 -9.26 -8.12 17.07
C ALA A 49 -10.11 -9.03 16.16
N TYR A 50 -9.56 -9.52 15.04
CA TYR A 50 -10.29 -10.26 14.02
C TYR A 50 -9.85 -11.71 13.87
N THR A 51 -8.59 -12.05 14.16
CA THR A 51 -8.10 -13.44 14.13
C THR A 51 -7.06 -13.70 15.19
N LYS A 52 -7.07 -14.93 15.72
CA LYS A 52 -6.05 -15.42 16.67
C LYS A 52 -4.96 -16.22 15.95
N ASN A 53 -5.12 -16.53 14.67
CA ASN A 53 -4.17 -17.31 13.89
C ASN A 53 -3.05 -16.41 13.34
N ILE A 54 -2.26 -15.82 14.25
CA ILE A 54 -1.11 -14.98 13.91
C ILE A 54 0.17 -15.74 14.22
N PHE A 55 1.07 -15.81 13.23
CA PHE A 55 2.32 -16.56 13.30
C PHE A 55 3.48 -15.59 13.09
N MET A 56 4.46 -15.64 13.97
CA MET A 56 5.67 -14.83 13.87
C MET A 56 6.72 -15.51 13.00
N CYS A 57 7.50 -14.71 12.27
CA CYS A 57 8.66 -15.14 11.49
C CYS A 57 9.81 -14.14 11.68
N ASP A 58 10.99 -14.47 11.17
CA ASP A 58 12.10 -13.49 11.16
C ASP A 58 11.79 -12.30 10.25
N SER A 59 12.44 -11.18 10.52
CA SER A 59 12.21 -9.91 9.84
C SER A 59 12.88 -9.82 8.46
N ASN A 60 12.79 -10.89 7.68
CA ASN A 60 13.27 -10.96 6.31
C ASN A 60 12.25 -11.60 5.37
N LEU A 61 12.38 -11.33 4.07
CA LEU A 61 11.41 -11.79 3.07
C LEU A 61 11.39 -13.32 2.95
N LEU A 62 12.54 -13.97 2.99
CA LEU A 62 12.64 -15.43 2.84
C LEU A 62 11.93 -16.16 3.98
N SER A 63 12.17 -15.77 5.24
CA SER A 63 11.50 -16.35 6.40
C SER A 63 9.99 -16.15 6.32
N ARG A 64 9.56 -14.96 5.93
CA ARG A 64 8.15 -14.61 5.75
C ARG A 64 7.46 -15.51 4.73
N GLU A 65 8.06 -15.68 3.55
CA GLU A 65 7.52 -16.54 2.49
C GLU A 65 7.54 -18.02 2.86
N THR A 66 8.64 -18.50 3.43
CA THR A 66 8.80 -19.90 3.81
C THR A 66 7.81 -20.30 4.89
N THR A 67 7.68 -19.47 5.94
CA THR A 67 6.69 -19.68 7.01
C THR A 67 5.28 -19.71 6.44
N THR A 68 4.95 -18.77 5.56
CA THR A 68 3.62 -18.71 4.91
C THR A 68 3.34 -19.96 4.09
N LYS A 69 4.28 -20.38 3.25
CA LYS A 69 4.15 -21.60 2.43
C LYS A 69 3.97 -22.86 3.28
N THR A 70 4.72 -22.97 4.38
CA THR A 70 4.64 -24.11 5.31
C THR A 70 3.26 -24.20 5.97
N ILE A 71 2.76 -23.08 6.51
CA ILE A 71 1.46 -23.02 7.17
C ILE A 71 0.32 -23.24 6.16
N ALA A 72 0.43 -22.63 4.97
CA ALA A 72 -0.54 -22.79 3.90
C ALA A 72 -0.69 -24.25 3.50
N LYS A 73 0.43 -24.96 3.28
CA LYS A 73 0.44 -26.37 2.91
C LYS A 73 -0.14 -27.27 4.02
N LYS A 74 0.29 -27.03 5.28
CA LYS A 74 -0.16 -27.84 6.43
C LYS A 74 -1.67 -27.75 6.67
N ASN A 75 -2.27 -26.59 6.43
CA ASN A 75 -3.68 -26.31 6.73
C ASN A 75 -4.55 -26.19 5.47
N ASN A 76 -4.01 -26.48 4.30
CA ASN A 76 -4.69 -26.37 3.00
C ASN A 76 -5.32 -24.99 2.77
N LEU A 77 -4.56 -23.90 3.05
CA LEU A 77 -5.04 -22.53 2.97
C LEU A 77 -4.76 -21.92 1.61
N TYR A 78 -5.63 -21.01 1.18
CA TYR A 78 -5.40 -20.21 -0.01
C TYR A 78 -4.54 -18.98 0.32
N PHE A 79 -3.38 -18.87 -0.34
CA PHE A 79 -2.49 -17.73 -0.16
C PHE A 79 -2.97 -16.52 -0.96
N ILE A 80 -3.06 -15.38 -0.29
CA ILE A 80 -3.37 -14.09 -0.90
C ILE A 80 -2.16 -13.18 -0.72
N HIS A 81 -1.50 -12.84 -1.84
CA HIS A 81 -0.36 -11.92 -1.81
C HIS A 81 -0.85 -10.48 -1.57
N PRO A 82 -0.21 -9.68 -0.68
CA PRO A 82 -0.69 -8.36 -0.28
C PRO A 82 -0.80 -7.32 -1.41
N SER A 83 -0.04 -7.47 -2.48
CA SER A 83 0.02 -6.50 -3.58
C SER A 83 0.09 -7.13 -4.97
N ASN A 84 0.76 -8.29 -5.10
CA ASN A 84 0.98 -8.97 -6.37
C ASN A 84 -0.07 -10.07 -6.60
N ASN A 85 -1.34 -9.67 -6.59
CA ASN A 85 -2.51 -10.53 -6.79
C ASN A 85 -3.59 -9.72 -7.52
N LEU A 86 -4.14 -10.24 -8.60
CA LEU A 86 -5.09 -9.50 -9.43
C LEU A 86 -6.36 -9.11 -8.68
N ASP A 87 -6.92 -10.00 -7.86
CA ASP A 87 -8.12 -9.70 -7.08
C ASP A 87 -7.87 -8.59 -6.05
N VAL A 88 -6.67 -8.56 -5.45
CA VAL A 88 -6.24 -7.48 -4.53
C VAL A 88 -6.07 -6.16 -5.30
N ILE A 89 -5.47 -6.18 -6.49
CA ILE A 89 -5.32 -5.00 -7.35
C ILE A 89 -6.69 -4.45 -7.72
N LEU A 90 -7.61 -5.31 -8.17
CA LEU A 90 -8.97 -4.92 -8.52
C LEU A 90 -9.76 -4.41 -7.30
N GLY A 91 -9.59 -5.02 -6.13
CA GLY A 91 -10.16 -4.51 -4.89
C GLY A 91 -9.65 -3.10 -4.53
N ASN A 92 -8.37 -2.83 -4.72
CA ASN A 92 -7.78 -1.50 -4.50
C ASN A 92 -8.25 -0.46 -5.53
N SER A 93 -8.72 -0.85 -6.70
CA SER A 93 -9.23 0.07 -7.73
C SER A 93 -10.48 0.83 -7.27
N THR A 94 -11.25 0.29 -6.33
CA THR A 94 -12.48 0.91 -5.81
C THR A 94 -12.23 2.27 -5.19
N CYS A 95 -11.07 2.50 -4.56
CA CYS A 95 -10.69 3.79 -3.99
C CYS A 95 -10.69 4.90 -5.06
N ALA A 96 -10.03 4.66 -6.19
CA ALA A 96 -9.98 5.63 -7.28
C ALA A 96 -11.31 5.70 -8.05
N LEU A 97 -12.03 4.59 -8.17
CA LEU A 97 -13.34 4.57 -8.81
C LEU A 97 -14.35 5.44 -8.05
N GLU A 98 -14.42 5.31 -6.73
CA GLU A 98 -15.29 6.15 -5.89
C GLU A 98 -14.89 7.63 -5.98
N LEU A 99 -13.59 7.94 -5.86
CA LEU A 99 -13.08 9.30 -5.98
C LEU A 99 -13.45 9.93 -7.32
N LEU A 100 -13.29 9.21 -8.43
CA LEU A 100 -13.56 9.70 -9.77
C LEU A 100 -15.06 9.76 -10.10
N ASN A 101 -15.88 8.96 -9.46
CA ASN A 101 -17.34 9.10 -9.55
C ASN A 101 -17.83 10.39 -8.88
N ASP A 102 -17.22 10.75 -7.74
CA ASP A 102 -17.57 12.00 -7.02
C ASP A 102 -16.96 13.24 -7.70
N TYR A 103 -15.77 13.10 -8.31
CA TYR A 103 -14.98 14.19 -8.91
C TYR A 103 -14.46 13.77 -10.28
N SER A 104 -15.36 13.70 -11.27
CA SER A 104 -15.06 13.19 -12.63
C SER A 104 -14.11 14.07 -13.46
N ASP A 105 -13.85 15.30 -13.01
CA ASP A 105 -12.98 16.28 -13.68
C ASP A 105 -11.58 16.39 -13.08
N LEU A 106 -11.17 15.43 -12.26
CA LEU A 106 -9.80 15.32 -11.77
C LEU A 106 -8.84 15.11 -12.94
N GLN A 107 -7.78 15.91 -12.96
CA GLN A 107 -6.72 15.83 -13.95
C GLN A 107 -5.56 14.92 -13.53
N TYR A 108 -5.37 14.79 -12.21
CA TYR A 108 -4.33 13.95 -11.62
C TYR A 108 -4.84 13.25 -10.35
N ILE A 109 -4.37 12.02 -10.14
CA ILE A 109 -4.46 11.33 -8.85
C ILE A 109 -3.05 10.95 -8.42
N PHE A 110 -2.68 11.33 -7.21
CA PHE A 110 -1.43 10.92 -6.56
C PHE A 110 -1.68 9.71 -5.68
N SER A 111 -0.91 8.66 -5.87
CA SER A 111 -1.01 7.41 -5.10
C SER A 111 0.36 7.01 -4.54
N PRO A 112 0.46 6.62 -3.26
CA PRO A 112 1.70 6.08 -2.72
C PRO A 112 2.02 4.72 -3.35
N ILE A 113 3.30 4.41 -3.47
CA ILE A 113 3.80 3.11 -3.96
C ILE A 113 4.60 2.42 -2.86
N GLY A 114 4.16 1.22 -2.48
CA GLY A 114 4.96 0.20 -1.82
C GLY A 114 5.00 -1.02 -2.73
N GLY A 115 4.35 -2.12 -2.36
CA GLY A 115 4.26 -3.30 -3.22
C GLY A 115 3.44 -3.15 -4.51
N GLY A 116 2.99 -1.96 -4.89
CA GLY A 116 2.36 -1.63 -6.17
C GLY A 116 0.88 -1.95 -6.33
N GLY A 117 0.25 -2.62 -5.36
CA GLY A 117 -1.16 -3.06 -5.51
C GLY A 117 -2.16 -1.91 -5.59
N LEU A 118 -2.00 -0.86 -4.76
CA LEU A 118 -2.88 0.29 -4.73
C LEU A 118 -2.78 1.13 -6.00
N ILE A 119 -1.56 1.49 -6.42
CA ILE A 119 -1.38 2.31 -7.60
C ILE A 119 -1.78 1.58 -8.89
N ALA A 120 -1.51 0.27 -8.99
CA ALA A 120 -1.98 -0.53 -10.11
C ALA A 120 -3.51 -0.53 -10.20
N GLY A 121 -4.21 -0.72 -9.07
CA GLY A 121 -5.67 -0.62 -9.01
C GLY A 121 -6.19 0.77 -9.38
N THR A 122 -5.56 1.82 -8.82
CA THR A 122 -5.86 3.23 -9.14
C THR A 122 -5.74 3.49 -10.64
N SER A 123 -4.66 3.01 -11.26
CA SER A 123 -4.39 3.18 -12.69
C SER A 123 -5.42 2.47 -13.55
N LEU A 124 -5.80 1.24 -13.20
CA LEU A 124 -6.84 0.50 -13.92
C LEU A 124 -8.20 1.20 -13.85
N ALA A 125 -8.59 1.73 -12.69
CA ALA A 125 -9.84 2.48 -12.56
C ALA A 125 -9.82 3.74 -13.43
N ALA A 126 -8.77 4.55 -13.33
CA ALA A 126 -8.65 5.78 -14.12
C ALA A 126 -8.65 5.49 -15.62
N LYS A 127 -7.85 4.52 -16.08
CA LYS A 127 -7.72 4.22 -17.51
C LYS A 127 -9.00 3.70 -18.15
N ASN A 128 -9.76 2.86 -17.43
CA ASN A 128 -10.96 2.25 -17.98
C ASN A 128 -12.18 3.17 -17.93
N PHE A 129 -12.30 4.01 -16.91
CA PHE A 129 -13.50 4.80 -16.66
C PHE A 129 -13.31 6.31 -16.85
N PHE A 130 -12.09 6.83 -16.69
CA PHE A 130 -11.80 8.27 -16.66
C PHE A 130 -10.48 8.60 -17.39
N LYS A 131 -10.43 8.37 -18.69
CA LYS A 131 -9.20 8.39 -19.53
C LYS A 131 -8.38 9.68 -19.51
N SER A 132 -8.97 10.80 -19.10
CA SER A 132 -8.29 12.10 -18.99
C SER A 132 -7.55 12.31 -17.67
N CYS A 133 -7.68 11.40 -16.71
CA CYS A 133 -7.02 11.50 -15.41
C CYS A 133 -5.66 10.78 -15.42
N ASN A 134 -4.59 11.53 -15.17
CA ASN A 134 -3.23 11.01 -15.10
C ASN A 134 -2.89 10.52 -13.69
N ILE A 135 -2.17 9.41 -13.59
CA ILE A 135 -1.78 8.82 -12.31
C ILE A 135 -0.31 9.11 -12.02
N ILE A 136 -0.06 9.71 -10.87
CA ILE A 136 1.26 10.03 -10.35
C ILE A 136 1.57 9.09 -9.18
N GLY A 137 2.63 8.31 -9.32
CA GLY A 137 3.17 7.50 -8.23
C GLY A 137 4.05 8.32 -7.30
N VAL A 138 4.08 7.96 -6.02
CA VAL A 138 4.98 8.61 -5.06
C VAL A 138 5.67 7.57 -4.20
N GLU A 139 7.01 7.66 -4.12
CA GLU A 139 7.86 6.83 -3.25
C GLU A 139 8.76 7.70 -2.37
N PRO A 140 9.15 7.19 -1.18
CA PRO A 140 10.28 7.74 -0.45
C PRO A 140 11.59 7.52 -1.24
N GLN A 141 12.47 8.52 -1.24
CA GLN A 141 13.74 8.46 -1.97
C GLN A 141 14.65 7.29 -1.56
N ASN A 142 14.51 6.81 -0.32
CA ASN A 142 15.32 5.69 0.20
C ASN A 142 14.80 4.31 -0.21
N VAL A 143 13.55 4.22 -0.68
CA VAL A 143 12.90 2.97 -1.12
C VAL A 143 12.23 3.23 -2.47
N ASP A 144 13.04 3.36 -3.51
CA ASP A 144 12.71 3.88 -4.84
C ASP A 144 12.65 2.78 -5.91
N ASP A 145 12.33 1.56 -5.51
CA ASP A 145 12.37 0.42 -6.43
C ASP A 145 11.39 0.56 -7.61
N ALA A 146 10.22 1.11 -7.43
CA ALA A 146 9.27 1.31 -8.52
C ALA A 146 9.75 2.38 -9.51
N TYR A 147 10.33 3.48 -9.02
CA TYR A 147 10.93 4.52 -9.86
C TYR A 147 12.07 3.95 -10.72
N ARG A 148 12.99 3.17 -10.11
CA ARG A 148 14.06 2.51 -10.85
C ARG A 148 13.54 1.43 -11.80
N SER A 149 12.51 0.68 -11.39
CA SER A 149 11.90 -0.36 -12.22
C SER A 149 11.30 0.20 -13.51
N VAL A 150 10.54 1.28 -13.40
CA VAL A 150 9.94 1.94 -14.59
C VAL A 150 11.03 2.49 -15.51
N LYS A 151 12.09 3.07 -14.96
CA LYS A 151 13.22 3.59 -15.76
C LYS A 151 14.04 2.50 -16.44
N SER A 152 14.29 1.38 -15.77
CA SER A 152 15.11 0.29 -16.31
C SER A 152 14.32 -0.69 -17.18
N GLY A 153 12.98 -0.65 -17.11
CA GLY A 153 12.10 -1.59 -17.80
C GLY A 153 12.04 -2.99 -17.19
N LYS A 154 12.60 -3.18 -16.00
CA LYS A 154 12.60 -4.45 -15.25
C LYS A 154 12.38 -4.21 -13.75
N ILE A 155 11.89 -5.23 -13.04
CA ILE A 155 11.66 -5.13 -11.60
C ILE A 155 13.01 -5.01 -10.88
N GLU A 156 13.20 -3.89 -10.20
CA GLU A 156 14.32 -3.62 -9.29
C GLU A 156 13.89 -3.90 -7.85
N THR A 157 14.87 -4.09 -6.95
CA THR A 157 14.61 -4.28 -5.52
C THR A 157 15.13 -3.10 -4.71
N ASN A 158 14.52 -2.83 -3.57
CA ASN A 158 15.00 -1.81 -2.66
C ASN A 158 16.38 -2.17 -2.11
N LEU A 159 17.29 -1.19 -2.12
CA LEU A 159 18.63 -1.31 -1.58
C LEU A 159 18.64 -1.18 -0.05
N THR A 160 17.64 -0.57 0.52
CA THR A 160 17.43 -0.36 1.95
C THR A 160 15.93 -0.36 2.28
N THR A 161 15.60 -0.50 3.54
CA THR A 161 14.23 -0.33 4.07
C THR A 161 14.12 0.88 5.00
N ASN A 162 15.12 1.77 4.98
CA ASN A 162 15.23 2.91 5.88
C ASN A 162 14.32 4.07 5.45
N THR A 163 13.07 4.01 5.86
CA THR A 163 12.09 5.08 5.70
C THR A 163 11.09 5.07 6.86
N ILE A 164 10.57 6.25 7.24
CA ILE A 164 9.45 6.38 8.19
C ILE A 164 8.14 5.90 7.57
N ALA A 165 8.02 5.88 6.23
CA ALA A 165 6.87 5.35 5.50
C ALA A 165 6.92 3.83 5.43
N ASP A 166 6.75 3.17 6.57
CA ASP A 166 6.96 1.72 6.73
C ASP A 166 6.03 0.84 5.89
N GLY A 167 4.87 1.34 5.49
CA GLY A 167 3.95 0.69 4.53
C GLY A 167 4.48 0.64 3.10
N LEU A 168 5.56 1.37 2.78
CA LEU A 168 6.12 1.49 1.42
C LEU A 168 7.46 0.76 1.23
N ARG A 169 7.89 -0.06 2.18
CA ARG A 169 9.19 -0.78 2.16
C ARG A 169 9.25 -2.00 1.25
N THR A 170 8.18 -2.30 0.52
CA THR A 170 8.05 -3.55 -0.27
C THR A 170 8.21 -3.29 -1.76
N ASN A 171 8.81 -4.26 -2.46
CA ASN A 171 9.06 -4.14 -3.90
C ASN A 171 7.82 -4.44 -4.75
N LEU A 172 7.86 -4.01 -6.02
CA LEU A 172 6.86 -4.35 -7.02
C LEU A 172 6.83 -5.86 -7.29
N GLY A 173 5.71 -6.34 -7.81
CA GLY A 173 5.52 -7.72 -8.24
C GLY A 173 5.31 -7.85 -9.74
N SER A 174 5.39 -9.08 -10.23
CA SER A 174 5.28 -9.39 -11.67
C SER A 174 3.90 -9.12 -12.28
N ILE A 175 2.84 -9.06 -11.47
CA ILE A 175 1.47 -8.77 -11.94
C ILE A 175 1.21 -7.26 -12.00
N ASN A 176 1.66 -6.50 -11.00
CA ASN A 176 1.38 -5.07 -10.92
C ASN A 176 2.40 -4.21 -11.70
N PHE A 177 3.64 -4.66 -11.86
CA PHE A 177 4.66 -3.90 -12.59
C PHE A 177 4.27 -3.55 -14.04
N PRO A 178 3.78 -4.48 -14.88
CA PRO A 178 3.34 -4.12 -16.24
C PRO A 178 2.21 -3.08 -16.26
N ILE A 179 1.29 -3.16 -15.29
CA ILE A 179 0.18 -2.19 -15.17
C ILE A 179 0.73 -0.80 -14.82
N ILE A 180 1.68 -0.74 -13.88
CA ILE A 180 2.31 0.52 -13.47
C ILE A 180 3.12 1.10 -14.63
N GLN A 181 3.90 0.29 -15.32
CA GLN A 181 4.71 0.71 -16.47
C GLN A 181 3.87 1.28 -17.60
N GLU A 182 2.68 0.73 -17.83
CA GLU A 182 1.79 1.15 -18.91
C GLU A 182 0.94 2.37 -18.57
N PHE A 183 0.44 2.47 -17.32
CA PHE A 183 -0.63 3.41 -16.98
C PHE A 183 -0.25 4.51 -15.99
N VAL A 184 0.92 4.45 -15.37
CA VAL A 184 1.40 5.50 -14.47
C VAL A 184 2.20 6.52 -15.29
N GLU A 185 1.82 7.78 -15.23
CA GLU A 185 2.47 8.88 -15.99
C GLU A 185 3.93 9.07 -15.56
N GLU A 186 4.16 9.12 -14.24
CA GLU A 186 5.48 9.21 -13.63
C GLU A 186 5.47 8.82 -12.17
N ILE A 187 6.66 8.62 -11.61
CA ILE A 187 6.87 8.38 -10.19
C ILE A 187 7.73 9.51 -9.61
N LEU A 188 7.22 10.18 -8.58
CA LEU A 188 7.90 11.26 -7.87
C LEU A 188 8.53 10.74 -6.58
N LEU A 189 9.73 11.24 -6.27
CA LEU A 189 10.46 10.87 -5.06
C LEU A 189 10.42 12.01 -4.02
N VAL A 190 10.19 11.62 -2.76
CA VAL A 190 10.16 12.52 -1.61
C VAL A 190 11.15 12.09 -0.53
N THR A 191 11.73 13.05 0.17
CA THR A 191 12.65 12.80 1.30
C THR A 191 11.88 12.55 2.60
N GLU A 192 12.54 11.96 3.60
CA GLU A 192 11.96 11.71 4.93
C GLU A 192 11.48 13.03 5.59
N ASN A 193 12.23 14.12 5.43
CA ASN A 193 11.85 15.43 5.97
C ASN A 193 10.60 16.00 5.28
N GLU A 194 10.46 15.82 3.97
CA GLU A 194 9.27 16.24 3.22
C GLU A 194 8.04 15.44 3.67
N ILE A 195 8.21 14.12 3.93
CA ILE A 195 7.15 13.25 4.46
C ILE A 195 6.72 13.71 5.84
N LEU A 196 7.67 13.91 6.77
CA LEU A 196 7.38 14.32 8.14
C LEU A 196 6.69 15.69 8.19
N SER A 197 7.18 16.67 7.40
CA SER A 197 6.57 17.99 7.31
C SER A 197 5.13 17.93 6.79
N SER A 198 4.88 17.07 5.80
CA SER A 198 3.54 16.88 5.23
C SER A 198 2.61 16.15 6.20
N LEU A 199 3.11 15.16 6.93
CA LEU A 199 2.36 14.46 7.96
C LEU A 199 1.89 15.43 9.06
N LYS A 200 2.81 16.27 9.54
CA LYS A 200 2.49 17.32 10.52
C LYS A 200 1.41 18.27 9.98
N LEU A 201 1.56 18.73 8.74
CA LEU A 201 0.60 19.63 8.11
C LEU A 201 -0.80 19.00 7.98
N ILE A 202 -0.90 17.71 7.61
CA ILE A 202 -2.17 16.97 7.54
C ILE A 202 -2.86 16.96 8.91
N ILE A 203 -2.13 16.56 9.96
CA ILE A 203 -2.68 16.50 11.31
C ILE A 203 -3.12 17.90 11.79
N GLU A 204 -2.29 18.91 11.57
CA GLU A 204 -2.57 20.28 12.02
C GLU A 204 -3.74 20.95 11.28
N LYS A 205 -3.89 20.71 9.98
CA LYS A 205 -4.87 21.39 9.14
C LYS A 205 -6.16 20.61 8.94
N LEU A 206 -6.05 19.31 8.69
CA LEU A 206 -7.22 18.46 8.43
C LEU A 206 -7.77 17.80 9.70
N LYS A 207 -7.00 17.76 10.80
CA LYS A 207 -7.39 17.12 12.06
C LYS A 207 -7.70 15.62 11.91
N ILE A 208 -7.02 14.97 10.97
CA ILE A 208 -7.12 13.52 10.74
C ILE A 208 -5.80 12.85 11.06
N VAL A 209 -5.87 11.62 11.55
CA VAL A 209 -4.70 10.78 11.78
C VAL A 209 -4.42 9.96 10.52
N VAL A 210 -3.22 10.15 9.96
CA VAL A 210 -2.72 9.37 8.85
C VAL A 210 -1.32 8.84 9.20
N GLU A 211 -0.94 7.73 8.57
CA GLU A 211 0.42 7.19 8.69
C GLU A 211 1.40 7.91 7.74
N PRO A 212 2.72 7.87 7.99
CA PRO A 212 3.73 8.49 7.11
C PRO A 212 3.62 8.05 5.65
N SER A 213 3.26 6.79 5.40
CA SER A 213 3.02 6.23 4.05
C SER A 213 1.92 6.97 3.27
N SER A 214 0.94 7.53 3.97
CA SER A 214 -0.13 8.34 3.36
C SER A 214 0.31 9.78 3.08
N ALA A 215 1.25 10.32 3.87
CA ALA A 215 1.68 11.71 3.75
C ALA A 215 2.58 11.97 2.52
N VAL A 216 3.15 10.92 1.91
CA VAL A 216 4.06 11.04 0.74
C VAL A 216 3.39 11.77 -0.42
N VAL A 217 2.09 11.57 -0.65
CA VAL A 217 1.38 12.21 -1.78
C VAL A 217 1.25 13.71 -1.62
N LEU A 218 1.01 14.19 -0.40
CA LEU A 218 1.01 15.63 -0.11
C LEU A 218 2.43 16.20 -0.20
N ALA A 219 3.45 15.48 0.28
CA ALA A 219 4.85 15.88 0.16
C ALA A 219 5.25 16.09 -1.31
N ALA A 220 4.90 15.15 -2.19
CA ALA A 220 5.17 15.25 -3.62
C ALA A 220 4.44 16.44 -4.26
N LEU A 221 3.18 16.67 -3.91
CA LEU A 221 2.42 17.82 -4.42
C LEU A 221 3.04 19.16 -3.98
N ILE A 222 3.40 19.31 -2.70
CA ILE A 222 4.03 20.52 -2.17
C ILE A 222 5.36 20.79 -2.87
N LYS A 223 6.21 19.77 -3.01
CA LYS A 223 7.50 19.84 -3.70
C LYS A 223 7.35 20.32 -5.14
N ASN A 224 6.30 19.91 -5.82
CA ASN A 224 6.05 20.19 -7.24
C ASN A 224 4.92 21.21 -7.48
N LYS A 225 4.57 22.03 -6.46
CA LYS A 225 3.40 22.93 -6.48
C LYS A 225 3.33 23.87 -7.69
N LYS A 226 4.47 24.30 -8.24
CA LYS A 226 4.51 25.17 -9.43
C LYS A 226 3.95 24.48 -10.66
N ARG A 227 4.31 23.19 -10.88
CA ARG A 227 3.86 22.36 -11.99
C ARG A 227 2.36 22.07 -11.93
N PHE A 228 1.86 21.82 -10.75
CA PHE A 228 0.46 21.42 -10.53
C PHE A 228 -0.46 22.58 -10.17
N ARG A 229 0.00 23.83 -10.33
CA ARG A 229 -0.81 25.02 -10.07
C ARG A 229 -2.05 25.03 -10.99
N ASN A 230 -3.22 25.37 -10.41
CA ASN A 230 -4.52 25.40 -11.09
C ASN A 230 -4.98 24.07 -11.68
N LYS A 231 -4.44 22.94 -11.19
CA LYS A 231 -4.89 21.59 -11.56
C LYS A 231 -5.85 21.05 -10.51
N LYS A 232 -6.83 20.25 -10.96
CA LYS A 232 -7.69 19.48 -10.06
C LYS A 232 -7.00 18.15 -9.75
N ILE A 233 -6.73 17.91 -8.47
CA ILE A 233 -5.86 16.82 -8.02
C ILE A 233 -6.53 16.05 -6.89
N GLY A 234 -6.60 14.74 -7.01
CA GLY A 234 -6.93 13.82 -5.94
C GLY A 234 -5.66 13.30 -5.26
N LEU A 235 -5.65 13.24 -3.93
CA LEU A 235 -4.57 12.64 -3.15
C LEU A 235 -5.10 11.43 -2.39
N ILE A 236 -4.58 10.23 -2.66
CA ILE A 236 -4.98 9.02 -1.94
C ILE A 236 -4.19 8.92 -0.64
N MET A 237 -4.84 9.23 0.48
CA MET A 237 -4.32 9.01 1.82
C MET A 237 -4.81 7.65 2.32
N CYS A 238 -4.01 6.61 2.10
CA CYS A 238 -4.44 5.21 2.12
C CYS A 238 -4.47 4.52 3.49
N GLY A 239 -4.06 5.20 4.57
CA GLY A 239 -4.06 4.57 5.89
C GLY A 239 -3.71 5.48 7.05
N GLY A 240 -4.05 5.02 8.25
CA GLY A 240 -3.76 5.67 9.53
C GLY A 240 -3.34 4.65 10.60
N ASN A 241 -2.78 3.51 10.19
CA ASN A 241 -2.34 2.43 11.09
C ASN A 241 -0.98 2.76 11.70
N VAL A 242 -0.95 3.77 12.54
CA VAL A 242 0.25 4.34 13.16
C VAL A 242 0.08 4.49 14.66
N ASP A 243 1.13 4.17 15.42
CA ASP A 243 1.21 4.55 16.81
C ASP A 243 1.60 6.03 16.92
N ILE A 244 0.68 6.86 17.41
CA ILE A 244 0.89 8.30 17.56
C ILE A 244 2.08 8.60 18.48
N GLN A 245 2.34 7.77 19.48
CA GLN A 245 3.47 7.94 20.39
C GLN A 245 4.83 7.72 19.70
N SER A 246 4.85 6.97 18.60
CA SER A 246 6.07 6.73 17.81
C SER A 246 6.42 7.90 16.86
N LEU A 247 5.50 8.82 16.62
CA LEU A 247 5.71 9.96 15.73
C LEU A 247 6.57 11.04 16.42
N LYS A 248 7.76 11.24 15.91
CA LYS A 248 8.69 12.29 16.35
C LYS A 248 8.53 13.51 15.44
N PHE A 249 7.74 14.47 15.86
CA PHE A 249 7.58 15.76 15.18
C PHE A 249 8.65 16.77 15.58
#